data_d86d49e54b26b59f8b65fdd813ad7372
#
_entry.id   d86d49e54b26b59f8b65fdd813ad7372
#
_cell.length_a   1.000
_cell.length_b   1.000
_cell.length_c   1.000
_cell.angle_alpha   90.00
_cell.angle_beta   90.00
_cell.angle_gamma   90.00
#
_symmetry.space_group_name_H-M   'P 1'
#
loop_
_entity.id
_entity.type
_entity.pdbx_description
1 polymer ?
#
loop_
_entity_poly.entity_id
_entity_poly.type
_entity_poly.pdbx_seq_one_letter_code
_entity_poly.pdbx_strand_id
1 'polypeptide(L)'
;MRKTFVGLLTALALAAPLAAEAQQPKTLRVVMHSDLKILDPIWTSAFIVRNHGYMVYDTLFALDGELKIKPQMVDKWTVSDDKLTWTFTLRDGLEFHDGKPVTTEDVLASLKRWSVRDTLGQILWAKVAEAKAVDDKTFRLVLKAPTGVVLQALAKPSGNPFIMPKRVADTPPGDQIKEFVGSGPFIFKADEWKPGDKTVYVKNPKYKPRPEPASGTAGGKIAKVDRVEWVAMPDQQTAVNALQAGEIDMIETPQHDLYPILKKDRNVSLITTNKWGNQYIYRFNQLHKPFDNPKNRQAMLYALNQKDFLDGVIGDPEYYKVCKAMFMCGGPYETTAGFADKYESDYAKARQLLAEGGYDNTPVVLLHSTDLYVLTNMAPIAKAIMEKAGLKVDMQSMDWQTLVARRARKDAPDKGGWNVLITSTSGADSLDPLTYSFIGATCDKAWFGWPCDAEITRLRDAFADETDEAKRKEIVEKLQLRAAEVPTHAFLGQYNNAMAVRKNIAGNVTSPVPVFWNIEKK
;
A
#
# COMPACT_ATOMS: atom_id res chain seq x y z
N MET A 1 38.51 56.16 -74.43
CA MET A 1 38.90 55.97 -73.04
C MET A 1 37.70 55.44 -72.25
N ARG A 2 37.63 54.10 -71.99
CA ARG A 2 36.60 53.43 -71.22
C ARG A 2 37.17 53.07 -69.84
N LYS A 3 36.63 53.61 -68.79
CA LYS A 3 36.98 53.25 -67.41
C LYS A 3 36.05 52.13 -66.95
N THR A 4 36.59 50.98 -66.62
CA THR A 4 35.93 49.81 -66.05
C THR A 4 35.88 49.99 -64.51
N PHE A 5 34.65 49.96 -63.95
CA PHE A 5 34.43 49.92 -62.50
C PHE A 5 34.30 48.45 -62.13
N VAL A 6 35.17 47.97 -61.24
CA VAL A 6 35.05 46.63 -60.60
C VAL A 6 34.30 46.85 -59.27
N GLY A 7 33.08 46.35 -59.18
CA GLY A 7 32.32 46.36 -57.94
C GLY A 7 32.63 45.11 -57.09
N LEU A 8 33.06 45.32 -55.86
CA LEU A 8 33.35 44.31 -54.85
C LEU A 8 32.02 44.00 -54.13
N LEU A 9 31.46 42.80 -54.36
CA LEU A 9 30.31 42.28 -53.61
C LEU A 9 30.80 41.61 -52.32
N THR A 10 30.61 42.25 -51.17
CA THR A 10 30.85 41.68 -49.86
C THR A 10 29.60 40.84 -49.45
N ALA A 11 29.72 39.53 -49.46
CA ALA A 11 28.68 38.62 -48.95
C ALA A 11 28.69 38.62 -47.42
N LEU A 12 27.72 39.25 -46.80
CA LEU A 12 27.45 39.13 -45.34
C LEU A 12 26.78 37.78 -45.09
N ALA A 13 27.51 36.81 -44.56
CA ALA A 13 26.95 35.56 -44.06
C ALA A 13 26.20 35.84 -42.73
N LEU A 14 24.86 35.86 -42.76
CA LEU A 14 24.03 35.83 -41.57
C LEU A 14 24.17 34.46 -40.89
N ALA A 15 24.96 34.41 -39.83
CA ALA A 15 24.93 33.28 -38.88
C ALA A 15 23.63 33.38 -38.05
N ALA A 16 22.59 32.64 -38.48
CA ALA A 16 21.41 32.42 -37.63
C ALA A 16 21.85 31.61 -36.41
N PRO A 17 21.53 32.01 -35.15
CA PRO A 17 21.76 31.16 -34.01
C PRO A 17 20.84 29.93 -34.15
N LEU A 18 21.45 28.74 -34.18
CA LEU A 18 20.75 27.48 -33.97
C LEU A 18 20.17 27.57 -32.55
N ALA A 19 18.91 27.97 -32.47
CA ALA A 19 18.13 27.78 -31.24
C ALA A 19 18.09 26.28 -30.96
N ALA A 20 18.84 25.81 -29.98
CA ALA A 20 18.71 24.46 -29.47
C ALA A 20 17.24 24.32 -29.05
N GLU A 21 16.48 23.55 -29.83
CA GLU A 21 15.12 23.15 -29.40
C GLU A 21 15.28 22.48 -28.03
N ALA A 22 14.82 23.17 -26.99
CA ALA A 22 14.77 22.60 -25.66
C ALA A 22 13.87 21.36 -25.76
N GLN A 23 14.48 20.20 -25.62
CA GLN A 23 13.79 18.91 -25.69
C GLN A 23 12.65 18.95 -24.66
N GLN A 24 11.42 18.79 -25.11
CA GLN A 24 10.25 18.80 -24.23
C GLN A 24 10.43 17.77 -23.13
N PRO A 25 10.16 18.11 -21.86
CA PRO A 25 10.35 17.18 -20.75
C PRO A 25 9.54 15.91 -20.97
N LYS A 26 10.19 14.75 -20.82
CA LYS A 26 9.52 13.44 -20.93
C LYS A 26 8.54 13.28 -19.78
N THR A 27 7.26 13.50 -20.04
CA THR A 27 6.18 13.39 -19.05
C THR A 27 5.47 12.04 -19.19
N LEU A 28 5.38 11.30 -18.07
CA LEU A 28 4.57 10.10 -17.91
C LEU A 28 3.23 10.48 -17.26
N ARG A 29 2.11 10.22 -17.95
CA ARG A 29 0.76 10.47 -17.45
C ARG A 29 0.09 9.17 -17.06
N VAL A 30 -0.37 9.08 -15.81
CA VAL A 30 -0.89 7.84 -15.23
C VAL A 30 -2.22 8.11 -14.55
N VAL A 31 -3.22 7.29 -14.84
CA VAL A 31 -4.44 7.24 -14.04
C VAL A 31 -4.23 6.21 -12.92
N MET A 32 -4.23 6.70 -11.68
CA MET A 32 -4.08 5.86 -10.49
C MET A 32 -5.43 5.30 -10.04
N HIS A 33 -5.40 4.25 -9.20
CA HIS A 33 -6.62 3.63 -8.67
C HIS A 33 -7.51 4.58 -7.85
N SER A 34 -6.96 5.66 -7.32
CA SER A 34 -7.66 6.66 -6.50
C SER A 34 -6.97 8.01 -6.61
N ASP A 35 -7.72 9.09 -6.36
CA ASP A 35 -7.17 10.43 -6.19
C ASP A 35 -6.34 10.54 -4.89
N LEU A 36 -5.32 11.41 -4.88
CA LEU A 36 -4.45 11.64 -3.73
C LEU A 36 -4.89 12.90 -2.97
N LYS A 37 -5.48 12.73 -1.79
CA LYS A 37 -5.90 13.85 -0.91
C LYS A 37 -5.15 13.89 0.41
N ILE A 38 -4.59 12.77 0.86
CA ILE A 38 -3.78 12.65 2.07
C ILE A 38 -2.33 12.42 1.63
N LEU A 39 -1.38 13.17 2.18
CA LEU A 39 0.03 13.18 1.75
C LEU A 39 0.98 12.56 2.76
N ASP A 40 0.49 12.08 3.90
CA ASP A 40 1.31 11.51 4.97
C ASP A 40 1.30 9.97 4.93
N PRO A 41 2.37 9.33 4.42
CA PRO A 41 2.42 7.89 4.22
C PRO A 41 2.67 7.08 5.51
N ILE A 42 2.94 7.74 6.64
CA ILE A 42 3.01 7.11 7.96
C ILE A 42 1.66 7.21 8.68
N TRP A 43 0.90 8.29 8.45
CA TRP A 43 -0.38 8.50 9.11
C TRP A 43 -1.46 7.51 8.68
N THR A 44 -1.46 7.07 7.42
CA THR A 44 -2.45 6.12 6.87
C THR A 44 -1.79 5.01 6.04
N SER A 45 -2.43 3.84 6.02
CA SER A 45 -2.04 2.69 5.20
C SER A 45 -2.75 2.63 3.82
N ALA A 46 -3.41 3.72 3.37
CA ALA A 46 -4.05 3.76 2.06
C ALA A 46 -3.02 3.61 0.92
N PHE A 47 -3.30 2.74 -0.05
CA PHE A 47 -2.32 2.39 -1.10
C PHE A 47 -1.89 3.58 -1.95
N ILE A 48 -2.80 4.52 -2.27
CA ILE A 48 -2.42 5.71 -3.02
C ILE A 48 -1.41 6.57 -2.26
N VAL A 49 -1.55 6.65 -0.92
CA VAL A 49 -0.64 7.39 -0.05
C VAL A 49 0.69 6.66 0.12
N ARG A 50 0.67 5.32 0.19
CA ARG A 50 1.89 4.49 0.12
C ARG A 50 2.64 4.71 -1.19
N ASN A 51 1.93 4.70 -2.32
CA ASN A 51 2.52 4.92 -3.66
C ASN A 51 3.15 6.33 -3.75
N HIS A 52 2.48 7.35 -3.21
CA HIS A 52 3.05 8.70 -3.02
C HIS A 52 4.33 8.65 -2.16
N GLY A 53 4.28 7.91 -1.06
CA GLY A 53 5.45 7.72 -0.19
C GLY A 53 6.67 7.21 -0.94
N TYR A 54 6.52 6.20 -1.79
CA TYR A 54 7.61 5.68 -2.62
C TYR A 54 8.13 6.66 -3.68
N MET A 55 7.33 7.60 -4.14
CA MET A 55 7.82 8.67 -5.02
C MET A 55 8.75 9.63 -4.29
N VAL A 56 8.36 10.03 -3.07
CA VAL A 56 8.94 11.18 -2.35
C VAL A 56 10.00 10.77 -1.34
N TYR A 57 9.83 9.62 -0.67
CA TYR A 57 10.69 9.17 0.43
C TYR A 57 11.47 7.91 0.03
N ASP A 58 12.55 7.65 0.75
CA ASP A 58 13.27 6.38 0.64
C ASP A 58 13.16 5.59 1.96
N THR A 59 13.61 4.34 1.97
CA THR A 59 13.50 3.39 3.07
C THR A 59 14.87 2.80 3.41
N LEU A 60 15.07 2.30 4.64
CA LEU A 60 16.33 1.67 5.06
C LEU A 60 16.58 0.36 4.31
N PHE A 61 15.54 -0.45 4.20
CA PHE A 61 15.51 -1.72 3.47
C PHE A 61 14.28 -1.75 2.57
N ALA A 62 14.28 -2.65 1.61
CA ALA A 62 13.19 -2.85 0.67
C ALA A 62 13.09 -4.32 0.26
N LEU A 63 12.03 -4.70 -0.45
CA LEU A 63 11.86 -6.04 -1.00
C LEU A 63 12.16 -6.05 -2.50
N ASP A 64 12.91 -7.05 -2.97
CA ASP A 64 13.07 -7.30 -4.40
C ASP A 64 11.81 -7.97 -4.99
N GLY A 65 11.80 -8.25 -6.29
CA GLY A 65 10.67 -8.86 -7.00
C GLY A 65 10.31 -10.27 -6.53
N GLU A 66 11.20 -10.92 -5.78
CA GLU A 66 10.99 -12.24 -5.16
C GLU A 66 10.74 -12.13 -3.65
N LEU A 67 10.41 -10.92 -3.17
CA LEU A 67 10.16 -10.57 -1.76
C LEU A 67 11.34 -10.84 -0.81
N LYS A 68 12.56 -10.86 -1.33
CA LYS A 68 13.77 -10.95 -0.50
C LYS A 68 14.17 -9.58 0.01
N ILE A 69 14.53 -9.49 1.27
CA ILE A 69 14.97 -8.25 1.91
C ILE A 69 16.32 -7.82 1.33
N LYS A 70 16.39 -6.56 0.90
CA LYS A 70 17.58 -5.92 0.35
C LYS A 70 17.83 -4.59 1.07
N PRO A 71 19.09 -4.19 1.29
CA PRO A 71 19.38 -2.85 1.79
C PRO A 71 19.01 -1.81 0.74
N GLN A 72 18.56 -0.62 1.19
CA GLN A 72 18.25 0.52 0.32
C GLN A 72 19.05 1.76 0.73
N MET A 73 18.69 2.46 1.81
CA MET A 73 19.51 3.56 2.36
C MET A 73 20.68 3.02 3.19
N VAL A 74 20.55 1.83 3.77
CA VAL A 74 21.63 1.15 4.49
C VAL A 74 22.69 0.65 3.51
N ASP A 75 23.97 0.95 3.80
CA ASP A 75 25.13 0.38 3.13
C ASP A 75 25.42 -1.02 3.66
N LYS A 76 25.66 -1.11 4.97
CA LYS A 76 25.97 -2.35 5.69
C LYS A 76 25.35 -2.36 7.08
N TRP A 77 25.21 -3.57 7.61
CA TRP A 77 24.81 -3.78 9.00
C TRP A 77 25.53 -4.97 9.60
N THR A 78 25.63 -4.96 10.92
CA THR A 78 26.19 -6.06 11.71
C THR A 78 25.26 -6.39 12.86
N VAL A 79 25.32 -7.64 13.30
CA VAL A 79 24.58 -8.13 14.48
C VAL A 79 25.61 -8.73 15.42
N SER A 80 25.53 -8.39 16.72
CA SER A 80 26.40 -8.97 17.74
C SER A 80 26.15 -10.48 17.91
N ASP A 81 27.12 -11.19 18.48
CA ASP A 81 27.05 -12.66 18.66
C ASP A 81 25.84 -13.08 19.51
N ASP A 82 25.48 -12.28 20.53
CA ASP A 82 24.29 -12.47 21.36
C ASP A 82 22.97 -12.11 20.65
N LYS A 83 23.05 -11.60 19.39
CA LYS A 83 21.93 -11.15 18.53
C LYS A 83 21.11 -10.00 19.13
N LEU A 84 21.63 -9.28 20.11
CA LEU A 84 20.93 -8.16 20.75
C LEU A 84 21.24 -6.81 20.11
N THR A 85 22.47 -6.60 19.64
CA THR A 85 22.87 -5.29 19.08
C THR A 85 22.94 -5.33 17.56
N TRP A 86 22.07 -4.54 16.93
CA TRP A 86 22.06 -4.32 15.49
C TRP A 86 22.66 -2.96 15.18
N THR A 87 23.75 -2.93 14.41
CA THR A 87 24.41 -1.69 14.00
C THR A 87 24.24 -1.50 12.50
N PHE A 88 23.71 -0.35 12.09
CA PHE A 88 23.43 -0.01 10.69
C PHE A 88 24.24 1.21 10.29
N THR A 89 24.83 1.17 9.10
CA THR A 89 25.55 2.31 8.50
C THR A 89 24.84 2.74 7.22
N LEU A 90 24.54 4.02 7.11
CA LEU A 90 23.91 4.62 5.91
C LEU A 90 24.92 4.76 4.78
N ARG A 91 24.44 4.68 3.53
CA ARG A 91 25.24 4.96 2.33
C ARG A 91 25.70 6.43 2.32
N ASP A 92 26.76 6.70 1.58
CA ASP A 92 27.25 8.05 1.33
C ASP A 92 26.35 8.82 0.35
N GLY A 93 26.28 10.14 0.54
CA GLY A 93 25.64 11.07 -0.39
C GLY A 93 24.12 11.00 -0.40
N LEU A 94 23.49 10.54 0.70
CA LEU A 94 22.06 10.63 0.88
C LEU A 94 21.66 12.05 1.27
N GLU A 95 20.83 12.69 0.44
CA GLU A 95 20.35 14.05 0.67
C GLU A 95 18.82 14.10 0.58
N PHE A 96 18.21 14.97 1.38
CA PHE A 96 16.82 15.36 1.23
C PHE A 96 16.64 16.30 0.03
N HIS A 97 15.41 16.47 -0.43
CA HIS A 97 15.06 17.33 -1.57
C HIS A 97 15.44 18.81 -1.34
N ASP A 98 15.57 19.25 -0.08
CA ASP A 98 16.05 20.59 0.31
C ASP A 98 17.59 20.72 0.34
N GLY A 99 18.30 19.65 -0.01
CA GLY A 99 19.76 19.61 -0.08
C GLY A 99 20.45 19.35 1.25
N LYS A 100 19.73 19.11 2.34
CA LYS A 100 20.32 18.71 3.62
C LYS A 100 20.67 17.22 3.61
N PRO A 101 21.79 16.81 4.25
CA PRO A 101 22.14 15.41 4.37
C PRO A 101 21.10 14.65 5.19
N VAL A 102 20.89 13.38 4.86
CA VAL A 102 20.14 12.45 5.72
C VAL A 102 21.05 11.96 6.83
N THR A 103 20.58 12.09 8.07
CA THR A 103 21.31 11.69 9.27
C THR A 103 20.61 10.58 10.03
N THR A 104 21.31 9.96 10.96
CA THR A 104 20.75 8.94 11.84
C THR A 104 19.69 9.47 12.80
N GLU A 105 19.70 10.76 13.12
CA GLU A 105 18.63 11.40 13.91
C GLU A 105 17.32 11.44 13.10
N ASP A 106 17.36 11.70 11.79
CA ASP A 106 16.20 11.63 10.90
C ASP A 106 15.64 10.21 10.86
N VAL A 107 16.53 9.22 10.75
CA VAL A 107 16.17 7.80 10.77
C VAL A 107 15.45 7.44 12.07
N LEU A 108 16.04 7.73 13.22
CA LEU A 108 15.48 7.37 14.52
C LEU A 108 14.14 8.07 14.79
N ALA A 109 14.00 9.35 14.43
CA ALA A 109 12.75 10.08 14.56
C ALA A 109 11.65 9.45 13.68
N SER A 110 12.00 9.09 12.43
CA SER A 110 11.08 8.44 11.50
C SER A 110 10.63 7.06 12.01
N LEU A 111 11.56 6.23 12.46
CA LEU A 111 11.25 4.92 13.02
C LEU A 111 10.37 5.02 14.28
N LYS A 112 10.64 5.99 15.15
CA LYS A 112 9.83 6.25 16.34
C LYS A 112 8.40 6.64 15.97
N ARG A 113 8.20 7.56 15.01
CA ARG A 113 6.88 7.97 14.56
C ARG A 113 6.12 6.80 13.91
N TRP A 114 6.79 6.07 13.02
CA TRP A 114 6.25 4.90 12.35
C TRP A 114 5.83 3.80 13.31
N SER A 115 6.64 3.50 14.32
CA SER A 115 6.38 2.43 15.29
C SER A 115 5.14 2.64 16.16
N VAL A 116 4.60 3.85 16.22
CA VAL A 116 3.32 4.13 16.90
C VAL A 116 2.13 3.76 16.03
N ARG A 117 2.28 3.88 14.70
CA ARG A 117 1.18 3.74 13.72
C ARG A 117 1.09 2.36 13.10
N ASP A 118 2.22 1.71 12.85
CA ASP A 118 2.29 0.42 12.17
C ASP A 118 2.33 -0.75 13.15
N THR A 119 1.55 -1.80 12.87
CA THR A 119 1.43 -2.96 13.79
C THR A 119 2.73 -3.75 13.93
N LEU A 120 3.53 -3.90 12.86
CA LEU A 120 4.82 -4.57 12.94
C LEU A 120 5.87 -3.64 13.55
N GLY A 121 5.75 -2.34 13.31
CA GLY A 121 6.53 -1.31 13.99
C GLY A 121 6.34 -1.35 15.51
N GLN A 122 5.11 -1.55 15.98
CA GLN A 122 4.80 -1.73 17.41
C GLN A 122 5.48 -2.99 17.99
N ILE A 123 5.41 -4.12 17.27
CA ILE A 123 6.07 -5.38 17.68
C ILE A 123 7.59 -5.17 17.78
N LEU A 124 8.21 -4.58 16.76
CA LEU A 124 9.65 -4.29 16.80
C LEU A 124 10.00 -3.37 17.96
N TRP A 125 9.27 -2.25 18.10
CA TRP A 125 9.61 -1.24 19.11
C TRP A 125 9.41 -1.71 20.55
N ALA A 126 8.47 -2.62 20.77
CA ALA A 126 8.30 -3.28 22.08
C ALA A 126 9.53 -4.12 22.47
N LYS A 127 10.25 -4.66 21.47
CA LYS A 127 11.48 -5.46 21.67
C LYS A 127 12.76 -4.61 21.73
N VAL A 128 12.71 -3.33 21.34
CA VAL A 128 13.84 -2.41 21.42
C VAL A 128 14.02 -1.93 22.87
N ALA A 129 15.21 -2.11 23.41
CA ALA A 129 15.63 -1.56 24.69
C ALA A 129 16.21 -0.15 24.52
N GLU A 130 17.01 0.06 23.47
CA GLU A 130 17.63 1.35 23.14
C GLU A 130 17.72 1.51 21.61
N ALA A 131 17.41 2.72 21.13
CA ALA A 131 17.64 3.15 19.76
C ALA A 131 18.50 4.40 19.78
N LYS A 132 19.73 4.36 19.21
CA LYS A 132 20.74 5.40 19.42
C LYS A 132 21.52 5.72 18.16
N ALA A 133 21.67 7.01 17.87
CA ALA A 133 22.69 7.51 16.93
C ALA A 133 24.09 7.31 17.54
N VAL A 134 25.00 6.75 16.77
CA VAL A 134 26.42 6.63 17.10
C VAL A 134 27.17 7.82 16.51
N ASP A 135 26.87 8.12 15.26
CA ASP A 135 27.31 9.29 14.50
C ASP A 135 26.28 9.62 13.43
N ASP A 136 26.54 10.59 12.56
CA ASP A 136 25.60 11.04 11.52
C ASP A 136 25.19 9.93 10.52
N LYS A 137 25.96 8.84 10.40
CA LYS A 137 25.70 7.74 9.47
C LYS A 137 25.46 6.39 10.14
N THR A 138 25.82 6.24 11.41
CA THR A 138 25.73 4.97 12.12
C THR A 138 24.75 5.05 13.27
N PHE A 139 23.78 4.15 13.31
CA PHE A 139 22.85 4.01 14.43
C PHE A 139 22.78 2.57 14.92
N ARG A 140 22.31 2.39 16.13
CA ARG A 140 22.12 1.08 16.78
C ARG A 140 20.69 0.90 17.27
N LEU A 141 20.20 -0.33 17.12
CA LEU A 141 19.04 -0.84 17.84
C LEU A 141 19.53 -1.94 18.79
N VAL A 142 19.35 -1.73 20.08
CA VAL A 142 19.65 -2.73 21.12
C VAL A 142 18.32 -3.36 21.51
N LEU A 143 18.24 -4.68 21.45
CA LEU A 143 17.05 -5.46 21.73
C LEU A 143 17.06 -5.99 23.17
N LYS A 144 15.88 -6.20 23.74
CA LYS A 144 15.67 -6.83 25.04
C LYS A 144 15.91 -8.35 25.00
N ALA A 145 15.64 -8.97 23.83
CA ALA A 145 15.85 -10.39 23.53
C ALA A 145 16.05 -10.56 22.02
N PRO A 146 16.75 -11.62 21.58
CA PRO A 146 16.89 -11.92 20.15
C PRO A 146 15.54 -12.09 19.46
N THR A 147 15.43 -11.58 18.22
CA THR A 147 14.21 -11.70 17.39
C THR A 147 14.55 -11.65 15.92
N GLY A 148 13.75 -12.31 15.09
CA GLY A 148 13.87 -12.30 13.63
C GLY A 148 13.19 -11.11 12.93
N VAL A 149 12.45 -10.26 13.66
CA VAL A 149 11.57 -9.26 13.03
C VAL A 149 12.27 -7.99 12.53
N VAL A 150 13.52 -7.72 12.92
CA VAL A 150 14.19 -6.43 12.68
C VAL A 150 14.21 -6.06 11.20
N LEU A 151 14.80 -6.90 10.35
CA LEU A 151 14.89 -6.60 8.91
C LEU A 151 13.53 -6.70 8.23
N GLN A 152 12.67 -7.65 8.65
CA GLN A 152 11.33 -7.80 8.11
C GLN A 152 10.48 -6.54 8.34
N ALA A 153 10.57 -5.96 9.53
CA ALA A 153 9.87 -4.72 9.88
C ALA A 153 10.37 -3.52 9.07
N LEU A 154 11.70 -3.43 8.88
CA LEU A 154 12.33 -2.32 8.15
C LEU A 154 12.17 -2.41 6.64
N ALA A 155 11.79 -3.58 6.08
CA ALA A 155 11.67 -3.83 4.65
C ALA A 155 10.24 -4.02 4.14
N LYS A 156 9.22 -4.01 5.02
CA LYS A 156 7.83 -4.32 4.63
C LYS A 156 7.36 -3.43 3.47
N PRO A 157 6.50 -3.96 2.54
CA PRO A 157 6.14 -3.23 1.33
C PRO A 157 4.99 -2.23 1.52
N SER A 158 4.20 -2.35 2.59
CA SER A 158 3.13 -1.41 2.95
C SER A 158 3.18 -1.04 4.42
N GLY A 159 2.76 0.20 4.76
CA GLY A 159 2.98 0.75 6.09
C GLY A 159 4.48 0.87 6.40
N ASN A 160 5.23 1.40 5.47
CA ASN A 160 6.69 1.45 5.48
C ASN A 160 7.22 2.46 6.48
N PRO A 161 8.41 2.19 7.06
CA PRO A 161 9.19 3.20 7.76
C PRO A 161 9.89 4.14 6.76
N PHE A 162 9.12 5.01 6.12
CA PHE A 162 9.66 6.06 5.25
C PHE A 162 10.51 7.04 6.04
N ILE A 163 11.72 7.34 5.55
CA ILE A 163 12.65 8.24 6.23
C ILE A 163 12.36 9.69 5.84
N MET A 164 12.04 10.49 6.84
CA MET A 164 11.69 11.91 6.75
C MET A 164 12.72 12.74 7.50
N PRO A 165 12.89 14.04 7.17
CA PRO A 165 13.63 14.95 8.03
C PRO A 165 13.09 14.91 9.46
N LYS A 166 13.97 14.93 10.47
CA LYS A 166 13.59 14.86 11.89
C LYS A 166 12.48 15.87 12.23
N ARG A 167 12.59 17.11 11.75
CA ARG A 167 11.58 18.16 11.96
C ARG A 167 10.17 17.80 11.44
N VAL A 168 10.10 16.94 10.41
CA VAL A 168 8.85 16.41 9.86
C VAL A 168 8.41 15.17 10.64
N ALA A 169 9.35 14.26 10.92
CA ALA A 169 9.09 13.04 11.68
C ALA A 169 8.68 13.30 13.14
N ASP A 170 9.07 14.44 13.73
CA ASP A 170 8.66 14.87 15.07
C ASP A 170 7.17 15.33 15.12
N THR A 171 6.47 15.41 13.97
CA THR A 171 5.02 15.61 13.97
C THR A 171 4.33 14.52 14.81
N PRO A 172 3.43 14.88 15.74
CA PRO A 172 2.73 13.90 16.56
C PRO A 172 2.10 12.80 15.69
N PRO A 173 2.18 11.52 16.08
CA PRO A 173 1.71 10.41 15.24
C PRO A 173 0.21 10.46 14.89
N GLY A 174 -0.60 11.17 15.68
CA GLY A 174 -2.04 11.42 15.41
C GLY A 174 -2.29 12.47 14.35
N ASP A 175 -1.32 13.34 14.10
CA ASP A 175 -1.42 14.47 13.18
C ASP A 175 -0.78 14.15 11.83
N GLN A 176 -1.29 14.76 10.75
CA GLN A 176 -0.67 14.67 9.44
C GLN A 176 0.46 15.69 9.31
N ILE A 177 1.53 15.29 8.59
CA ILE A 177 2.64 16.18 8.24
C ILE A 177 2.15 17.34 7.34
N LYS A 178 2.84 18.48 7.45
CA LYS A 178 2.55 19.70 6.65
C LYS A 178 3.69 20.05 5.68
N GLU A 179 4.82 19.38 5.78
CA GLU A 179 5.98 19.55 4.92
C GLU A 179 6.27 18.22 4.20
N PHE A 180 6.48 18.27 2.88
CA PHE A 180 6.57 17.08 2.02
C PHE A 180 7.97 16.93 1.41
N VAL A 181 8.99 17.16 2.22
CA VAL A 181 10.40 16.98 1.84
C VAL A 181 10.81 15.54 2.13
N GLY A 182 11.23 14.82 1.10
CA GLY A 182 11.76 13.47 1.19
C GLY A 182 13.17 13.36 0.60
N SER A 183 13.65 12.13 0.44
CA SER A 183 14.96 11.79 -0.14
C SER A 183 14.82 10.81 -1.31
N GLY A 184 13.61 10.63 -1.82
CA GLY A 184 13.27 9.68 -2.89
C GLY A 184 13.66 10.15 -4.28
N PRO A 185 13.43 9.28 -5.30
CA PRO A 185 13.82 9.53 -6.68
C PRO A 185 13.02 10.63 -7.38
N PHE A 186 11.88 11.04 -6.82
CA PHE A 186 11.05 12.12 -7.35
C PHE A 186 10.73 13.16 -6.27
N ILE A 187 10.57 14.40 -6.70
CA ILE A 187 10.19 15.55 -5.87
C ILE A 187 8.71 15.85 -6.11
N PHE A 188 7.92 15.90 -5.07
CA PHE A 188 6.51 16.29 -5.12
C PHE A 188 6.37 17.79 -5.36
N LYS A 189 5.52 18.17 -6.31
CA LYS A 189 5.21 19.56 -6.66
C LYS A 189 3.93 20.00 -5.98
N ALA A 190 4.04 20.47 -4.73
CA ALA A 190 2.89 20.89 -3.93
C ALA A 190 2.15 22.09 -4.55
N ASP A 191 2.85 22.97 -5.28
CA ASP A 191 2.31 24.10 -6.01
C ASP A 191 1.49 23.72 -7.26
N GLU A 192 1.67 22.49 -7.76
CA GLU A 192 0.93 21.93 -8.89
C GLU A 192 -0.06 20.83 -8.48
N TRP A 193 -0.10 20.48 -7.20
CA TRP A 193 -1.04 19.50 -6.68
C TRP A 193 -2.44 20.08 -6.56
N LYS A 194 -3.41 19.40 -7.18
CA LYS A 194 -4.79 19.79 -7.18
C LYS A 194 -5.68 18.55 -7.07
N PRO A 195 -6.19 18.24 -5.87
CA PRO A 195 -7.10 17.12 -5.68
C PRO A 195 -8.28 17.15 -6.66
N GLY A 196 -8.59 15.99 -7.28
CA GLY A 196 -9.61 15.87 -8.31
C GLY A 196 -9.18 16.27 -9.71
N ASP A 197 -7.94 16.76 -9.89
CA ASP A 197 -7.35 17.10 -11.19
C ASP A 197 -6.04 16.31 -11.39
N LYS A 198 -4.97 16.67 -10.68
CA LYS A 198 -3.69 15.98 -10.83
C LYS A 198 -2.76 16.10 -9.61
N THR A 199 -1.86 15.13 -9.52
CA THR A 199 -0.69 15.15 -8.63
C THR A 199 0.58 15.09 -9.47
N VAL A 200 1.55 15.93 -9.16
CA VAL A 200 2.72 16.13 -10.00
C VAL A 200 4.00 15.82 -9.25
N TYR A 201 4.89 15.09 -9.90
CA TYR A 201 6.22 14.77 -9.44
C TYR A 201 7.25 15.08 -10.53
N VAL A 202 8.42 15.61 -10.13
CA VAL A 202 9.54 15.82 -11.02
C VAL A 202 10.74 14.98 -10.58
N LYS A 203 11.57 14.58 -11.53
CA LYS A 203 12.81 13.84 -11.25
C LYS A 203 13.66 14.57 -10.22
N ASN A 204 14.17 13.84 -9.22
CA ASN A 204 15.21 14.34 -8.31
C ASN A 204 16.58 14.17 -8.95
N PRO A 205 17.25 15.25 -9.44
CA PRO A 205 18.54 15.15 -10.11
C PRO A 205 19.68 14.77 -9.15
N LYS A 206 19.48 14.93 -7.84
CA LYS A 206 20.48 14.63 -6.81
C LYS A 206 20.32 13.24 -6.20
N TYR A 207 19.26 12.51 -6.56
CA TYR A 207 19.05 11.16 -6.04
C TYR A 207 20.25 10.25 -6.36
N LYS A 208 20.72 9.52 -5.35
CA LYS A 208 21.82 8.54 -5.47
C LYS A 208 21.24 7.13 -5.58
N PRO A 209 20.99 6.60 -6.79
CA PRO A 209 20.50 5.24 -6.94
C PRO A 209 21.55 4.23 -6.45
N ARG A 210 21.09 3.05 -6.04
CA ARG A 210 22.01 1.91 -5.84
C ARG A 210 22.53 1.42 -7.19
N PRO A 211 23.72 0.77 -7.22
CA PRO A 211 24.29 0.23 -8.45
C PRO A 211 23.58 -1.04 -8.93
N GLU A 212 22.91 -1.77 -8.04
CA GLU A 212 22.18 -2.99 -8.39
C GLU A 212 20.96 -2.66 -9.28
N PRO A 213 20.56 -3.54 -10.19
CA PRO A 213 19.34 -3.36 -10.99
C PRO A 213 18.11 -3.16 -10.14
N ALA A 214 17.15 -2.36 -10.63
CA ALA A 214 15.85 -2.19 -9.98
C ALA A 214 15.11 -3.54 -9.93
N SER A 215 14.61 -3.91 -8.75
CA SER A 215 13.85 -5.14 -8.51
C SER A 215 12.89 -4.93 -7.35
N GLY A 216 11.59 -5.06 -7.58
CA GLY A 216 10.58 -4.73 -6.58
C GLY A 216 10.69 -3.27 -6.16
N THR A 217 10.75 -3.05 -4.84
CA THR A 217 10.97 -1.72 -4.24
C THR A 217 12.46 -1.46 -3.93
N ALA A 218 13.35 -2.39 -4.29
CA ALA A 218 14.78 -2.35 -4.03
C ALA A 218 15.62 -2.05 -5.27
N GLY A 219 16.93 -1.84 -5.07
CA GLY A 219 17.94 -1.63 -6.12
C GLY A 219 17.98 -0.20 -6.63
N GLY A 220 18.44 -0.04 -7.86
CA GLY A 220 18.65 1.26 -8.50
C GLY A 220 17.34 1.92 -8.93
N LYS A 221 16.85 2.84 -8.13
CA LYS A 221 15.64 3.63 -8.40
C LYS A 221 15.97 4.79 -9.33
N ILE A 222 16.16 4.52 -10.61
CA ILE A 222 16.58 5.51 -11.61
C ILE A 222 15.35 6.15 -12.27
N ALA A 223 15.09 7.43 -12.04
CA ALA A 223 14.08 8.19 -12.75
C ALA A 223 14.53 8.45 -14.19
N LYS A 224 13.90 7.79 -15.19
CA LYS A 224 14.21 7.93 -16.62
C LYS A 224 13.27 8.89 -17.35
N VAL A 225 12.19 9.31 -16.70
CA VAL A 225 11.29 10.39 -17.14
C VAL A 225 11.55 11.63 -16.30
N ASP A 226 11.31 12.81 -16.87
CA ASP A 226 11.56 14.08 -16.18
C ASP A 226 10.41 14.44 -15.23
N ARG A 227 9.19 13.98 -15.57
CA ARG A 227 7.96 14.32 -14.88
C ARG A 227 6.99 13.14 -14.88
N VAL A 228 6.29 12.96 -13.78
CA VAL A 228 5.17 12.02 -13.63
C VAL A 228 3.94 12.81 -13.18
N GLU A 229 2.84 12.65 -13.89
CA GLU A 229 1.54 13.23 -13.55
C GLU A 229 0.56 12.11 -13.25
N TRP A 230 0.03 12.08 -12.03
CA TRP A 230 -1.13 11.25 -11.70
C TRP A 230 -2.38 12.07 -12.03
N VAL A 231 -3.08 11.66 -13.06
CA VAL A 231 -4.26 12.39 -13.58
C VAL A 231 -5.53 11.76 -13.01
N ALA A 232 -6.40 12.58 -12.44
CA ALA A 232 -7.68 12.12 -11.93
C ALA A 232 -8.68 11.91 -13.08
N MET A 233 -9.01 10.66 -13.35
CA MET A 233 -10.05 10.26 -14.31
C MET A 233 -10.93 9.18 -13.64
N PRO A 234 -11.97 9.59 -12.89
CA PRO A 234 -12.79 8.64 -12.12
C PRO A 234 -13.64 7.72 -13.02
N ASP A 235 -14.02 8.17 -14.23
CA ASP A 235 -14.71 7.34 -15.18
C ASP A 235 -13.72 6.45 -15.94
N GLN A 236 -13.85 5.14 -15.76
CA GLN A 236 -12.92 4.15 -16.29
C GLN A 236 -12.96 4.02 -17.81
N GLN A 237 -14.13 4.22 -18.44
CA GLN A 237 -14.23 4.19 -19.91
C GLN A 237 -13.53 5.40 -20.51
N THR A 238 -13.67 6.57 -19.89
CA THR A 238 -12.96 7.79 -20.29
C THR A 238 -11.44 7.59 -20.18
N ALA A 239 -10.96 6.97 -19.09
CA ALA A 239 -9.54 6.66 -18.92
C ALA A 239 -9.02 5.69 -20.01
N VAL A 240 -9.79 4.66 -20.36
CA VAL A 240 -9.44 3.73 -21.45
C VAL A 240 -9.39 4.45 -22.79
N ASN A 241 -10.37 5.31 -23.10
CA ASN A 241 -10.38 6.08 -24.34
C ASN A 241 -9.17 7.03 -24.43
N ALA A 242 -8.81 7.71 -23.32
CA ALA A 242 -7.65 8.57 -23.25
C ALA A 242 -6.31 7.78 -23.42
N LEU A 243 -6.24 6.55 -22.87
CA LEU A 243 -5.10 5.67 -23.07
C LEU A 243 -4.94 5.25 -24.53
N GLN A 244 -6.04 4.88 -25.19
CA GLN A 244 -6.06 4.50 -26.61
C GLN A 244 -5.70 5.68 -27.52
N ALA A 245 -6.20 6.88 -27.21
CA ALA A 245 -5.85 8.12 -27.92
C ALA A 245 -4.40 8.59 -27.68
N GLY A 246 -3.74 8.12 -26.62
CA GLY A 246 -2.37 8.53 -26.26
C GLY A 246 -2.29 9.81 -25.44
N GLU A 247 -3.39 10.25 -24.87
CA GLU A 247 -3.46 11.39 -23.94
C GLU A 247 -2.84 11.04 -22.59
N ILE A 248 -2.98 9.77 -22.17
CA ILE A 248 -2.30 9.19 -21.01
C ILE A 248 -1.47 7.97 -21.43
N ASP A 249 -0.55 7.56 -20.59
CA ASP A 249 0.43 6.49 -20.87
C ASP A 249 0.10 5.17 -20.15
N MET A 250 -0.57 5.26 -18.98
CA MET A 250 -0.82 4.10 -18.12
C MET A 250 -2.13 4.28 -17.34
N ILE A 251 -2.79 3.15 -17.07
CA ILE A 251 -3.84 3.03 -16.05
C ILE A 251 -3.39 1.96 -15.06
N GLU A 252 -3.28 2.31 -13.76
CA GLU A 252 -2.80 1.39 -12.72
C GLU A 252 -3.71 0.17 -12.57
N THR A 253 -5.02 0.39 -12.48
CA THR A 253 -6.02 -0.67 -12.26
C THR A 253 -7.27 -0.40 -13.11
N PRO A 254 -7.23 -0.68 -14.42
CA PRO A 254 -8.45 -0.60 -15.24
C PRO A 254 -9.46 -1.65 -14.78
N GLN A 255 -10.77 -1.37 -14.96
CA GLN A 255 -11.82 -2.32 -14.64
C GLN A 255 -11.66 -3.60 -15.48
N HIS A 256 -11.90 -4.76 -14.86
CA HIS A 256 -11.76 -6.06 -15.53
C HIS A 256 -12.68 -6.20 -16.74
N ASP A 257 -13.88 -5.64 -16.72
CA ASP A 257 -14.82 -5.62 -17.83
C ASP A 257 -14.25 -4.91 -19.08
N LEU A 258 -13.27 -4.04 -18.92
CA LEU A 258 -12.61 -3.32 -20.00
C LEU A 258 -11.36 -4.06 -20.55
N TYR A 259 -10.92 -5.15 -19.91
CA TYR A 259 -9.77 -5.94 -20.38
C TYR A 259 -9.93 -6.49 -21.79
N PRO A 260 -11.11 -6.98 -22.23
CA PRO A 260 -11.30 -7.44 -23.61
C PRO A 260 -11.06 -6.33 -24.65
N ILE A 261 -11.41 -5.07 -24.35
CA ILE A 261 -11.17 -3.91 -25.22
C ILE A 261 -9.68 -3.59 -25.24
N LEU A 262 -9.03 -3.55 -24.08
CA LEU A 262 -7.60 -3.27 -23.95
C LEU A 262 -6.73 -4.36 -24.59
N LYS A 263 -7.08 -5.64 -24.45
CA LYS A 263 -6.39 -6.79 -25.08
C LYS A 263 -6.42 -6.72 -26.62
N LYS A 264 -7.47 -6.10 -27.21
CA LYS A 264 -7.61 -5.93 -28.67
C LYS A 264 -6.82 -4.75 -29.22
N ASP A 265 -6.43 -3.79 -28.39
CA ASP A 265 -5.69 -2.61 -28.84
C ASP A 265 -4.21 -2.97 -29.11
N ARG A 266 -3.79 -2.73 -30.37
CA ARG A 266 -2.40 -3.01 -30.79
C ARG A 266 -1.34 -2.14 -30.12
N ASN A 267 -1.73 -0.99 -29.54
CA ASN A 267 -0.84 -0.02 -28.91
C ASN A 267 -0.78 -0.14 -27.38
N VAL A 268 -1.60 -1.02 -26.80
CA VAL A 268 -1.70 -1.22 -25.33
C VAL A 268 -1.27 -2.65 -24.98
N SER A 269 -0.75 -2.82 -23.78
CA SER A 269 -0.45 -4.11 -23.16
C SER A 269 -1.04 -4.14 -21.76
N LEU A 270 -1.61 -5.27 -21.35
CA LEU A 270 -1.95 -5.55 -19.96
C LEU A 270 -0.74 -6.24 -19.29
N ILE A 271 -0.26 -5.68 -18.19
CA ILE A 271 0.94 -6.15 -17.49
C ILE A 271 0.61 -6.41 -16.02
N THR A 272 0.82 -7.65 -15.56
CA THR A 272 0.72 -7.99 -14.13
C THR A 272 2.09 -7.80 -13.48
N THR A 273 2.22 -6.77 -12.64
CA THR A 273 3.46 -6.49 -11.90
C THR A 273 3.45 -7.10 -10.50
N ASN A 274 2.27 -7.23 -9.87
CA ASN A 274 2.10 -7.86 -8.56
C ASN A 274 1.73 -9.34 -8.72
N LYS A 275 2.71 -10.23 -8.56
CA LYS A 275 2.53 -11.69 -8.68
C LYS A 275 1.61 -12.29 -7.60
N TRP A 276 1.56 -11.67 -6.42
CA TRP A 276 0.77 -12.15 -5.28
C TRP A 276 -0.67 -11.64 -5.28
N GLY A 277 -0.99 -10.68 -6.15
CA GLY A 277 -2.32 -10.09 -6.21
C GLY A 277 -2.72 -9.39 -4.92
N ASN A 278 -4.00 -9.43 -4.62
CA ASN A 278 -4.62 -8.76 -3.48
C ASN A 278 -5.67 -9.68 -2.83
N GLN A 279 -6.05 -9.38 -1.59
CA GLN A 279 -7.13 -10.05 -0.88
C GLN A 279 -8.16 -9.00 -0.43
N TYR A 280 -9.46 -9.27 -0.66
CA TYR A 280 -10.54 -8.46 -0.14
C TYR A 280 -10.80 -8.74 1.33
N ILE A 281 -11.05 -7.69 2.10
CA ILE A 281 -11.22 -7.70 3.55
C ILE A 281 -12.56 -7.08 3.92
N TYR A 282 -13.35 -7.82 4.70
CA TYR A 282 -14.52 -7.33 5.40
C TYR A 282 -14.13 -7.06 6.86
N ARG A 283 -14.02 -5.81 7.23
CA ARG A 283 -13.51 -5.39 8.53
C ARG A 283 -14.62 -5.00 9.50
N PHE A 284 -14.62 -5.61 10.67
CA PHE A 284 -15.49 -5.26 11.78
C PHE A 284 -14.90 -4.13 12.63
N ASN A 285 -15.73 -3.18 13.06
CA ASN A 285 -15.42 -2.30 14.17
C ASN A 285 -15.89 -2.97 15.47
N GLN A 286 -14.94 -3.35 16.32
CA GLN A 286 -15.21 -4.10 17.54
C GLN A 286 -15.47 -3.21 18.77
N LEU A 287 -15.45 -1.89 18.61
CA LEU A 287 -15.73 -0.95 19.70
C LEU A 287 -17.23 -0.82 19.98
N HIS A 288 -18.09 -1.18 19.03
CA HIS A 288 -19.53 -0.90 19.07
C HIS A 288 -20.37 -2.11 18.69
N LYS A 289 -21.58 -2.18 19.26
CA LYS A 289 -22.61 -3.15 18.86
C LYS A 289 -22.89 -3.04 17.34
N PRO A 290 -23.20 -4.18 16.69
CA PRO A 290 -23.28 -5.53 17.25
C PRO A 290 -21.95 -6.28 17.25
N PHE A 291 -20.88 -5.71 16.63
CA PHE A 291 -19.64 -6.43 16.38
C PHE A 291 -18.60 -6.35 17.52
N ASP A 292 -18.94 -5.77 18.66
CA ASP A 292 -18.25 -5.98 19.94
C ASP A 292 -18.38 -7.45 20.40
N ASN A 293 -19.50 -8.12 20.08
CA ASN A 293 -19.74 -9.54 20.38
C ASN A 293 -19.13 -10.46 19.29
N PRO A 294 -18.24 -11.42 19.64
CA PRO A 294 -17.64 -12.34 18.67
C PRO A 294 -18.65 -13.23 17.95
N LYS A 295 -19.79 -13.61 18.57
CA LYS A 295 -20.81 -14.41 17.90
C LYS A 295 -21.44 -13.68 16.72
N ASN A 296 -21.67 -12.38 16.82
CA ASN A 296 -22.19 -11.59 15.73
C ASN A 296 -21.16 -11.47 14.57
N ARG A 297 -19.85 -11.49 14.88
CA ARG A 297 -18.80 -11.55 13.85
C ARG A 297 -18.71 -12.95 13.22
N GLN A 298 -18.85 -14.03 14.03
CA GLN A 298 -18.92 -15.39 13.51
C GLN A 298 -20.13 -15.57 12.57
N ALA A 299 -21.29 -14.99 12.89
CA ALA A 299 -22.46 -15.02 12.03
C ALA A 299 -22.14 -14.56 10.61
N MET A 300 -21.32 -13.52 10.48
CA MET A 300 -20.90 -13.03 9.17
C MET A 300 -19.99 -14.00 8.42
N LEU A 301 -19.13 -14.78 9.10
CA LEU A 301 -18.31 -15.79 8.44
C LEU A 301 -19.16 -16.90 7.78
N TYR A 302 -20.32 -17.22 8.34
CA TYR A 302 -21.25 -18.19 7.76
C TYR A 302 -22.13 -17.57 6.66
N ALA A 303 -22.56 -16.31 6.83
CA ALA A 303 -23.42 -15.64 5.85
C ALA A 303 -22.71 -15.26 4.55
N LEU A 304 -21.45 -14.84 4.65
CA LEU A 304 -20.66 -14.39 3.50
C LEU A 304 -20.35 -15.54 2.53
N ASN A 305 -20.20 -15.20 1.26
CA ASN A 305 -19.73 -16.09 0.20
C ASN A 305 -18.73 -15.35 -0.66
N GLN A 306 -17.52 -15.86 -0.76
CA GLN A 306 -16.45 -15.18 -1.51
C GLN A 306 -16.77 -15.04 -3.00
N LYS A 307 -17.44 -16.05 -3.57
CA LYS A 307 -17.77 -16.06 -5.00
C LYS A 307 -18.73 -14.94 -5.37
N ASP A 308 -19.69 -14.61 -4.51
CA ASP A 308 -20.63 -13.51 -4.77
C ASP A 308 -19.91 -12.17 -4.96
N PHE A 309 -18.87 -11.91 -4.15
CA PHE A 309 -18.04 -10.71 -4.28
C PHE A 309 -17.13 -10.76 -5.49
N LEU A 310 -16.46 -11.89 -5.74
CA LEU A 310 -15.50 -12.04 -6.81
C LEU A 310 -16.18 -11.97 -8.19
N ASP A 311 -17.33 -12.61 -8.35
CA ASP A 311 -18.15 -12.51 -9.57
C ASP A 311 -18.71 -11.10 -9.76
N GLY A 312 -19.20 -10.46 -8.69
CA GLY A 312 -19.84 -9.15 -8.77
C GLY A 312 -18.88 -7.97 -8.98
N VAL A 313 -17.57 -8.16 -8.76
CA VAL A 313 -16.55 -7.10 -8.89
C VAL A 313 -15.55 -7.41 -10.02
N ILE A 314 -15.09 -8.65 -10.10
CA ILE A 314 -14.06 -9.07 -11.07
C ILE A 314 -14.69 -9.72 -12.29
N GLY A 315 -15.66 -10.63 -12.08
CA GLY A 315 -16.43 -11.31 -13.13
C GLY A 315 -15.66 -12.42 -13.85
N ASP A 316 -14.41 -12.18 -14.24
CA ASP A 316 -13.58 -13.13 -14.98
C ASP A 316 -12.75 -14.02 -14.04
N PRO A 317 -12.98 -15.35 -14.00
CA PRO A 317 -12.25 -16.29 -13.14
C PRO A 317 -10.74 -16.36 -13.39
N GLU A 318 -10.24 -15.86 -14.53
CA GLU A 318 -8.78 -15.74 -14.76
C GLU A 318 -8.12 -14.82 -13.72
N TYR A 319 -8.87 -13.85 -13.18
CA TYR A 319 -8.32 -12.79 -12.33
C TYR A 319 -8.72 -12.89 -10.85
N TYR A 320 -9.37 -13.98 -10.43
CA TYR A 320 -9.69 -14.17 -9.03
C TYR A 320 -9.52 -15.61 -8.55
N LYS A 321 -9.47 -15.79 -7.23
CA LYS A 321 -9.40 -17.11 -6.57
C LYS A 321 -10.21 -17.10 -5.28
N VAL A 322 -11.12 -18.06 -5.14
CA VAL A 322 -11.73 -18.39 -3.85
C VAL A 322 -10.64 -18.99 -2.93
N CYS A 323 -10.50 -18.43 -1.72
CA CYS A 323 -9.46 -18.83 -0.79
C CYS A 323 -10.00 -18.78 0.65
N LYS A 324 -10.22 -19.94 1.26
CA LYS A 324 -10.70 -20.08 2.64
C LYS A 324 -9.55 -20.07 3.67
N ALA A 325 -8.36 -19.66 3.29
CA ALA A 325 -7.24 -19.42 4.18
C ALA A 325 -7.15 -17.93 4.53
N MET A 326 -6.81 -17.62 5.77
CA MET A 326 -6.61 -16.25 6.21
C MET A 326 -5.40 -15.62 5.53
N PHE A 327 -4.30 -16.37 5.44
CA PHE A 327 -3.10 -15.99 4.70
C PHE A 327 -3.24 -16.41 3.25
N MET A 328 -2.47 -15.75 2.37
CA MET A 328 -2.57 -15.97 0.91
C MET A 328 -2.51 -17.44 0.52
N CYS A 329 -3.49 -17.90 -0.25
CA CYS A 329 -3.45 -19.19 -0.91
C CYS A 329 -2.30 -19.25 -1.93
N GLY A 330 -1.51 -20.30 -1.90
CA GLY A 330 -0.23 -20.42 -2.59
C GLY A 330 0.95 -19.91 -1.78
N GLY A 331 0.71 -19.30 -0.60
CA GLY A 331 1.74 -18.84 0.32
C GLY A 331 2.23 -19.92 1.30
N PRO A 332 3.30 -19.64 2.07
CA PRO A 332 3.92 -20.61 2.96
C PRO A 332 3.04 -21.03 4.15
N TYR A 333 2.06 -20.21 4.51
CA TYR A 333 1.17 -20.38 5.67
C TYR A 333 -0.29 -20.59 5.28
N GLU A 334 -0.55 -21.06 4.07
CA GLU A 334 -1.90 -21.44 3.65
C GLU A 334 -2.43 -22.60 4.52
N THR A 335 -3.57 -22.37 5.16
CA THR A 335 -4.35 -23.42 5.86
C THR A 335 -5.82 -23.01 5.92
N THR A 336 -6.73 -23.96 5.85
CA THR A 336 -8.18 -23.73 6.00
C THR A 336 -8.69 -24.00 7.42
N ALA A 337 -7.78 -24.24 8.38
CA ALA A 337 -8.13 -24.51 9.76
C ALA A 337 -9.08 -23.45 10.32
N GLY A 338 -10.21 -23.88 10.87
CA GLY A 338 -11.25 -23.00 11.42
C GLY A 338 -12.16 -22.31 10.40
N PHE A 339 -11.88 -22.40 9.08
CA PHE A 339 -12.66 -21.73 8.04
C PHE A 339 -13.21 -22.65 6.96
N ALA A 340 -12.95 -23.96 7.01
CA ALA A 340 -13.37 -24.91 5.98
C ALA A 340 -14.89 -24.94 5.75
N ASP A 341 -15.67 -24.78 6.81
CA ASP A 341 -17.14 -24.79 6.85
C ASP A 341 -17.78 -23.41 6.71
N LYS A 342 -16.99 -22.36 6.46
CA LYS A 342 -17.44 -20.96 6.39
C LYS A 342 -17.49 -20.45 4.95
N TYR A 343 -18.12 -19.31 4.75
CA TYR A 343 -18.26 -18.65 3.43
C TYR A 343 -19.16 -19.42 2.44
N GLU A 344 -20.24 -20.08 2.96
CA GLU A 344 -21.16 -20.93 2.18
C GLU A 344 -22.59 -20.38 2.11
N SER A 345 -22.80 -19.10 2.43
CA SER A 345 -24.16 -18.49 2.48
C SER A 345 -25.11 -19.17 3.45
N ASP A 346 -24.62 -19.71 4.57
CA ASP A 346 -25.46 -20.34 5.61
C ASP A 346 -26.18 -19.27 6.45
N TYR A 347 -27.24 -18.71 5.88
CA TYR A 347 -28.06 -17.70 6.55
C TYR A 347 -28.82 -18.26 7.76
N ALA A 348 -29.10 -19.56 7.81
CA ALA A 348 -29.79 -20.17 8.98
C ALA A 348 -28.84 -20.15 10.18
N LYS A 349 -27.60 -20.60 10.00
CA LYS A 349 -26.57 -20.55 11.05
C LYS A 349 -26.22 -19.11 11.44
N ALA A 350 -26.16 -18.21 10.47
CA ALA A 350 -25.91 -16.79 10.73
C ALA A 350 -26.98 -16.17 11.62
N ARG A 351 -28.28 -16.39 11.33
CA ARG A 351 -29.38 -15.91 12.17
C ARG A 351 -29.36 -16.50 13.58
N GLN A 352 -29.05 -17.80 13.69
CA GLN A 352 -28.89 -18.44 15.00
C GLN A 352 -27.81 -17.72 15.83
N LEU A 353 -26.64 -17.50 15.25
CA LEU A 353 -25.50 -16.84 15.92
C LEU A 353 -25.79 -15.37 16.28
N LEU A 354 -26.53 -14.64 15.43
CA LEU A 354 -26.95 -13.27 15.73
C LEU A 354 -27.90 -13.24 16.93
N ALA A 355 -28.85 -14.19 17.01
CA ALA A 355 -29.74 -14.32 18.17
C ALA A 355 -28.98 -14.67 19.45
N GLU A 356 -28.05 -15.64 19.37
CA GLU A 356 -27.16 -15.99 20.50
C GLU A 356 -26.23 -14.84 20.90
N GLY A 357 -25.83 -14.02 19.95
CA GLY A 357 -25.01 -12.83 20.14
C GLY A 357 -25.80 -11.62 20.64
N GLY A 358 -27.12 -11.76 20.81
CA GLY A 358 -27.99 -10.70 21.33
C GLY A 358 -28.15 -9.51 20.40
N TYR A 359 -28.17 -9.75 19.08
CA TYR A 359 -28.44 -8.67 18.12
C TYR A 359 -29.85 -8.11 18.32
N ASP A 360 -29.95 -6.81 18.57
CA ASP A 360 -31.16 -6.10 18.98
C ASP A 360 -31.83 -5.28 17.87
N ASN A 361 -31.48 -5.56 16.61
CA ASN A 361 -31.86 -4.80 15.40
C ASN A 361 -31.33 -3.37 15.33
N THR A 362 -30.29 -3.02 16.10
CA THR A 362 -29.55 -1.75 15.92
C THR A 362 -29.02 -1.67 14.49
N PRO A 363 -29.23 -0.57 13.76
CA PRO A 363 -28.70 -0.42 12.40
C PRO A 363 -27.19 -0.53 12.36
N VAL A 364 -26.69 -1.30 11.40
CA VAL A 364 -25.25 -1.50 11.13
C VAL A 364 -24.79 -0.52 10.08
N VAL A 365 -23.94 0.43 10.46
CA VAL A 365 -23.35 1.39 9.52
C VAL A 365 -22.27 0.70 8.69
N LEU A 366 -22.54 0.54 7.39
CA LEU A 366 -21.64 -0.01 6.39
C LEU A 366 -21.06 1.13 5.54
N LEU A 367 -19.75 1.31 5.56
CA LEU A 367 -19.08 2.31 4.74
C LEU A 367 -18.97 1.84 3.27
N HIS A 368 -19.35 2.71 2.34
CA HIS A 368 -19.35 2.44 0.90
C HIS A 368 -18.49 3.47 0.15
N SER A 369 -17.46 2.98 -0.56
CA SER A 369 -16.65 3.80 -1.47
C SER A 369 -17.32 3.88 -2.84
N THR A 370 -17.50 5.11 -3.37
CA THR A 370 -18.19 5.34 -4.66
C THR A 370 -17.24 5.53 -5.84
N ASP A 371 -15.96 5.76 -5.61
CA ASP A 371 -14.97 6.16 -6.62
C ASP A 371 -13.77 5.21 -6.76
N LEU A 372 -13.62 4.23 -5.87
CA LEU A 372 -12.60 3.17 -5.97
C LEU A 372 -13.25 1.91 -6.53
N TYR A 373 -13.16 1.70 -7.86
CA TYR A 373 -13.95 0.69 -8.57
C TYR A 373 -13.82 -0.72 -7.98
N VAL A 374 -12.62 -1.14 -7.55
CA VAL A 374 -12.40 -2.46 -6.93
C VAL A 374 -13.17 -2.66 -5.62
N LEU A 375 -13.73 -1.60 -5.03
CA LEU A 375 -14.54 -1.64 -3.81
C LEU A 375 -15.99 -1.18 -4.01
N THR A 376 -16.30 -0.46 -5.08
CA THR A 376 -17.60 0.17 -5.29
C THR A 376 -18.77 -0.83 -5.22
N ASN A 377 -18.65 -1.98 -5.86
CA ASN A 377 -19.70 -2.99 -5.84
C ASN A 377 -19.70 -3.88 -4.58
N MET A 378 -18.65 -3.83 -3.76
CA MET A 378 -18.50 -4.70 -2.60
C MET A 378 -19.52 -4.40 -1.50
N ALA A 379 -19.76 -3.13 -1.18
CA ALA A 379 -20.68 -2.75 -0.11
C ALA A 379 -22.15 -3.05 -0.44
N PRO A 380 -22.68 -2.81 -1.66
CA PRO A 380 -24.00 -3.27 -2.07
C PRO A 380 -24.21 -4.79 -1.95
N ILE A 381 -23.21 -5.59 -2.36
CA ILE A 381 -23.24 -7.06 -2.21
C ILE A 381 -23.27 -7.44 -0.73
N ALA A 382 -22.39 -6.85 0.07
CA ALA A 382 -22.36 -7.09 1.52
C ALA A 382 -23.68 -6.72 2.19
N LYS A 383 -24.28 -5.56 1.83
CA LYS A 383 -25.59 -5.13 2.34
C LYS A 383 -26.65 -6.19 2.09
N ALA A 384 -26.76 -6.69 0.86
CA ALA A 384 -27.76 -7.72 0.52
C ALA A 384 -27.55 -9.01 1.32
N ILE A 385 -26.30 -9.45 1.52
CA ILE A 385 -25.97 -10.64 2.32
C ILE A 385 -26.30 -10.41 3.80
N MET A 386 -25.93 -9.26 4.37
CA MET A 386 -26.20 -8.90 5.76
C MET A 386 -27.71 -8.83 6.05
N GLU A 387 -28.50 -8.27 5.14
CA GLU A 387 -29.96 -8.20 5.27
C GLU A 387 -30.60 -9.60 5.19
N LYS A 388 -30.13 -10.48 4.29
CA LYS A 388 -30.56 -11.90 4.25
C LYS A 388 -30.21 -12.64 5.56
N ALA A 389 -29.09 -12.30 6.19
CA ALA A 389 -28.72 -12.83 7.49
C ALA A 389 -29.54 -12.26 8.66
N GLY A 390 -30.35 -11.23 8.44
CA GLY A 390 -31.23 -10.61 9.43
C GLY A 390 -30.72 -9.32 10.06
N LEU A 391 -29.64 -8.74 9.55
CA LEU A 391 -29.14 -7.44 10.01
C LEU A 391 -29.90 -6.29 9.35
N LYS A 392 -30.11 -5.19 10.07
CA LYS A 392 -30.52 -3.90 9.49
C LYS A 392 -29.28 -3.13 9.07
N VAL A 393 -29.20 -2.73 7.80
CA VAL A 393 -27.99 -2.10 7.26
C VAL A 393 -28.26 -0.66 6.84
N ASP A 394 -27.49 0.26 7.40
CA ASP A 394 -27.37 1.66 6.98
C ASP A 394 -26.07 1.80 6.15
N MET A 395 -26.19 1.72 4.81
CA MET A 395 -25.07 1.87 3.90
C MET A 395 -24.84 3.35 3.62
N GLN A 396 -23.67 3.87 4.00
CA GLN A 396 -23.31 5.29 3.87
C GLN A 396 -22.23 5.47 2.81
N SER A 397 -22.61 6.14 1.71
CA SER A 397 -21.79 6.33 0.51
C SER A 397 -20.93 7.59 0.60
N MET A 398 -19.66 7.49 0.22
CA MET A 398 -18.70 8.59 0.16
C MET A 398 -17.53 8.25 -0.76
N ASP A 399 -16.74 9.24 -1.14
CA ASP A 399 -15.47 9.01 -1.82
C ASP A 399 -14.46 8.26 -0.94
N TRP A 400 -13.52 7.55 -1.56
CA TRP A 400 -12.55 6.70 -0.86
C TRP A 400 -11.73 7.47 0.18
N GLN A 401 -11.28 8.68 -0.13
CA GLN A 401 -10.44 9.44 0.79
C GLN A 401 -11.22 9.93 2.02
N THR A 402 -12.48 10.30 1.85
CA THR A 402 -13.39 10.58 2.96
C THR A 402 -13.61 9.32 3.80
N LEU A 403 -13.79 8.15 3.18
CA LEU A 403 -13.88 6.87 3.88
C LEU A 403 -12.60 6.57 4.66
N VAL A 404 -11.42 6.79 4.08
CA VAL A 404 -10.11 6.61 4.72
C VAL A 404 -9.97 7.48 5.97
N ALA A 405 -10.42 8.72 5.92
CA ALA A 405 -10.45 9.59 7.09
C ALA A 405 -11.46 9.10 8.14
N ARG A 406 -12.66 8.70 7.70
CA ARG A 406 -13.73 8.24 8.60
C ARG A 406 -13.41 6.92 9.30
N ARG A 407 -12.74 5.97 8.65
CA ARG A 407 -12.38 4.68 9.27
C ARG A 407 -11.47 4.83 10.50
N ALA A 408 -10.77 5.97 10.63
CA ALA A 408 -9.92 6.27 11.79
C ALA A 408 -10.71 6.76 13.02
N ARG A 409 -12.02 7.05 12.88
CA ARG A 409 -12.85 7.54 13.97
C ARG A 409 -13.29 6.41 14.89
N LYS A 410 -13.17 6.63 16.19
CA LYS A 410 -13.63 5.72 17.25
C LYS A 410 -15.04 6.07 17.78
N ASP A 411 -15.66 7.11 17.22
CA ASP A 411 -16.99 7.55 17.60
C ASP A 411 -18.02 6.43 17.40
N ALA A 412 -19.14 6.52 18.12
CA ALA A 412 -20.27 5.63 17.92
C ALA A 412 -20.83 5.76 16.48
N PRO A 413 -21.39 4.69 15.89
CA PRO A 413 -21.88 4.70 14.51
C PRO A 413 -22.89 5.83 14.22
N ASP A 414 -23.78 6.13 15.16
CA ASP A 414 -24.77 7.22 15.10
C ASP A 414 -24.16 8.63 15.26
N LYS A 415 -22.87 8.71 15.65
CA LYS A 415 -22.10 9.97 15.80
C LYS A 415 -20.99 10.12 14.74
N GLY A 416 -21.18 9.48 13.59
CA GLY A 416 -20.25 9.53 12.48
C GLY A 416 -19.12 8.49 12.54
N GLY A 417 -19.22 7.51 13.44
CA GLY A 417 -18.41 6.29 13.41
C GLY A 417 -18.94 5.27 12.38
N TRP A 418 -18.63 4.01 12.57
CA TRP A 418 -18.95 2.94 11.63
C TRP A 418 -18.93 1.56 12.30
N ASN A 419 -19.58 0.56 11.66
CA ASN A 419 -19.56 -0.83 12.10
C ASN A 419 -18.76 -1.75 11.16
N VAL A 420 -18.89 -1.51 9.85
CA VAL A 420 -18.26 -2.33 8.80
C VAL A 420 -17.63 -1.45 7.74
N LEU A 421 -16.45 -1.84 7.31
CA LEU A 421 -15.87 -1.33 6.06
C LEU A 421 -15.33 -2.50 5.23
N ILE A 422 -15.36 -2.34 3.91
CA ILE A 422 -14.70 -3.25 2.99
C ILE A 422 -13.50 -2.56 2.39
N THR A 423 -12.40 -3.28 2.34
CA THR A 423 -11.12 -2.81 1.80
C THR A 423 -10.36 -3.97 1.17
N SER A 424 -9.15 -3.73 0.74
CA SER A 424 -8.25 -4.76 0.24
C SER A 424 -6.86 -4.62 0.84
N THR A 425 -6.08 -5.69 0.76
CA THR A 425 -4.67 -5.72 1.13
C THR A 425 -3.85 -6.39 0.04
N SER A 426 -2.58 -6.03 -0.09
CA SER A 426 -1.67 -6.70 -1.00
C SER A 426 -1.40 -8.12 -0.54
N GLY A 427 -1.33 -9.07 -1.47
CA GLY A 427 -0.96 -10.45 -1.17
C GLY A 427 0.41 -10.54 -0.51
N ALA A 428 1.36 -9.70 -0.90
CA ALA A 428 2.67 -9.64 -0.26
C ALA A 428 2.62 -9.26 1.23
N ASP A 429 1.62 -8.46 1.65
CA ASP A 429 1.40 -8.09 3.05
C ASP A 429 0.66 -9.20 3.84
N SER A 430 0.01 -10.15 3.14
CA SER A 430 -0.84 -11.19 3.73
C SER A 430 -0.18 -12.56 3.77
N LEU A 431 1.14 -12.64 3.54
CA LEU A 431 1.87 -13.90 3.49
C LEU A 431 2.15 -14.50 4.87
N ASP A 432 2.23 -13.67 5.92
CA ASP A 432 2.54 -14.10 7.27
C ASP A 432 1.85 -13.23 8.35
N PRO A 433 1.78 -13.70 9.61
CA PRO A 433 1.12 -12.99 10.71
C PRO A 433 1.72 -11.62 11.06
N LEU A 434 2.97 -11.34 10.73
CA LEU A 434 3.65 -10.11 11.14
C LEU A 434 3.32 -8.96 10.21
N THR A 435 3.38 -9.21 8.89
CA THR A 435 3.07 -8.21 7.86
C THR A 435 1.57 -8.00 7.71
N TYR A 436 0.74 -8.99 8.06
CA TYR A 436 -0.71 -8.92 7.92
C TYR A 436 -1.36 -8.11 9.05
N SER A 437 -1.53 -6.82 8.82
CA SER A 437 -2.03 -5.87 9.84
C SER A 437 -3.45 -6.17 10.33
N PHE A 438 -4.29 -6.83 9.52
CA PHE A 438 -5.70 -7.09 9.85
C PHE A 438 -5.90 -8.13 10.96
N ILE A 439 -4.92 -9.02 11.20
CA ILE A 439 -4.96 -9.99 12.31
C ILE A 439 -4.51 -9.37 13.65
N GLY A 440 -3.84 -8.21 13.63
CA GLY A 440 -3.36 -7.56 14.85
C GLY A 440 -4.51 -7.23 15.81
N ALA A 441 -4.45 -7.72 17.06
CA ALA A 441 -5.51 -7.59 18.07
C ALA A 441 -5.02 -6.92 19.36
N THR A 442 -4.28 -5.82 19.21
CA THR A 442 -3.64 -5.04 20.27
C THR A 442 -4.54 -3.95 20.86
N CYS A 443 -5.85 -4.12 20.82
CA CYS A 443 -6.86 -3.20 21.36
C CYS A 443 -6.76 -1.80 20.73
N ASP A 444 -6.59 -0.76 21.53
CA ASP A 444 -6.50 0.64 21.09
C ASP A 444 -5.38 0.93 20.07
N LYS A 445 -4.37 0.08 20.03
CA LYS A 445 -3.22 0.17 19.12
C LYS A 445 -3.41 -0.68 17.85
N ALA A 446 -4.46 -1.51 17.78
CA ALA A 446 -4.75 -2.30 16.60
C ALA A 446 -5.12 -1.42 15.40
N TRP A 447 -4.96 -1.97 14.20
CA TRP A 447 -5.46 -1.34 12.99
C TRP A 447 -6.97 -1.08 13.09
N PHE A 448 -7.48 -0.07 12.40
CA PHE A 448 -8.88 0.39 12.44
C PHE A 448 -9.89 -0.76 12.56
N GLY A 449 -10.89 -0.58 13.42
CA GLY A 449 -11.80 -1.63 13.89
C GLY A 449 -11.38 -2.22 15.24
N TRP A 450 -10.17 -1.94 15.69
CA TRP A 450 -9.62 -2.11 17.05
C TRP A 450 -9.89 -3.46 17.70
N PRO A 451 -9.59 -4.59 17.04
CA PRO A 451 -9.75 -5.89 17.69
C PRO A 451 -8.85 -5.99 18.91
N CYS A 452 -9.36 -6.68 19.92
CA CYS A 452 -8.70 -6.84 21.19
C CYS A 452 -8.78 -8.31 21.65
N ASP A 453 -7.67 -9.03 21.52
CA ASP A 453 -7.55 -10.42 21.93
C ASP A 453 -6.10 -10.74 22.33
N ALA A 454 -5.93 -11.14 23.60
CA ALA A 454 -4.62 -11.41 24.16
C ALA A 454 -3.97 -12.66 23.54
N GLU A 455 -4.76 -13.69 23.17
CA GLU A 455 -4.22 -14.92 22.61
C GLU A 455 -3.73 -14.72 21.18
N ILE A 456 -4.48 -13.98 20.33
CA ILE A 456 -3.99 -13.58 18.99
C ILE A 456 -2.70 -12.79 19.12
N THR A 457 -2.62 -11.85 20.05
CA THR A 457 -1.41 -11.04 20.28
C THR A 457 -0.25 -11.94 20.70
N ARG A 458 -0.45 -12.84 21.67
CA ARG A 458 0.56 -13.80 22.15
C ARG A 458 1.07 -14.72 21.03
N LEU A 459 0.18 -15.23 20.18
CA LEU A 459 0.55 -16.09 19.06
C LEU A 459 1.36 -15.34 17.99
N ARG A 460 1.03 -14.08 17.72
CA ARG A 460 1.83 -13.24 16.81
C ARG A 460 3.23 -12.96 17.38
N ASP A 461 3.34 -12.69 18.68
CA ASP A 461 4.63 -12.50 19.34
C ASP A 461 5.45 -13.79 19.32
N ALA A 462 4.84 -14.94 19.59
CA ALA A 462 5.48 -16.25 19.50
C ALA A 462 5.98 -16.54 18.07
N PHE A 463 5.20 -16.21 17.04
CA PHE A 463 5.63 -16.33 15.65
C PHE A 463 6.84 -15.42 15.35
N ALA A 464 6.87 -14.22 15.91
CA ALA A 464 7.96 -13.28 15.74
C ALA A 464 9.30 -13.80 16.30
N ASP A 465 9.25 -14.59 17.38
CA ASP A 465 10.42 -15.11 18.07
C ASP A 465 10.82 -16.52 17.62
N GLU A 466 9.93 -17.25 16.94
CA GLU A 466 10.20 -18.60 16.42
C GLU A 466 11.01 -18.54 15.12
N THR A 467 11.99 -19.40 14.98
CA THR A 467 12.84 -19.53 13.77
C THR A 467 12.67 -20.87 13.05
N ASP A 468 12.10 -21.87 13.71
CA ASP A 468 11.79 -23.16 13.11
C ASP A 468 10.51 -23.06 12.29
N GLU A 469 10.59 -23.40 11.00
CA GLU A 469 9.49 -23.24 10.07
C GLU A 469 8.30 -24.18 10.36
N ALA A 470 8.54 -25.38 10.88
CA ALA A 470 7.48 -26.31 11.24
C ALA A 470 6.68 -25.76 12.44
N LYS A 471 7.37 -25.25 13.46
CA LYS A 471 6.75 -24.62 14.61
C LYS A 471 6.02 -23.32 14.23
N ARG A 472 6.55 -22.55 13.29
CA ARG A 472 5.84 -21.37 12.74
C ARG A 472 4.50 -21.78 12.13
N LYS A 473 4.44 -22.86 11.37
CA LYS A 473 3.19 -23.38 10.80
C LYS A 473 2.18 -23.80 11.88
N GLU A 474 2.64 -24.46 12.94
CA GLU A 474 1.78 -24.81 14.07
C GLU A 474 1.23 -23.55 14.79
N ILE A 475 2.05 -22.52 14.95
CA ILE A 475 1.61 -21.24 15.53
C ILE A 475 0.57 -20.60 14.63
N VAL A 476 0.77 -20.60 13.32
CA VAL A 476 -0.17 -20.03 12.34
C VAL A 476 -1.50 -20.78 12.36
N GLU A 477 -1.50 -22.10 12.47
CA GLU A 477 -2.73 -22.88 12.57
C GLU A 477 -3.51 -22.51 13.84
N LYS A 478 -2.85 -22.46 15.00
CA LYS A 478 -3.46 -22.01 16.27
C LYS A 478 -4.01 -20.58 16.17
N LEU A 479 -3.25 -19.69 15.54
CA LEU A 479 -3.67 -18.31 15.32
C LEU A 479 -4.92 -18.24 14.44
N GLN A 480 -4.99 -19.02 13.38
CA GLN A 480 -6.12 -19.03 12.46
C GLN A 480 -7.37 -19.67 13.14
N LEU A 481 -7.21 -20.73 13.90
CA LEU A 481 -8.30 -21.31 14.73
C LEU A 481 -8.86 -20.27 15.71
N ARG A 482 -7.97 -19.56 16.43
CA ARG A 482 -8.41 -18.50 17.34
C ARG A 482 -9.14 -17.37 16.61
N ALA A 483 -8.65 -16.98 15.43
CA ALA A 483 -9.29 -15.95 14.61
C ALA A 483 -10.66 -16.40 14.04
N ALA A 484 -10.92 -17.69 13.92
CA ALA A 484 -12.25 -18.19 13.58
C ALA A 484 -13.22 -18.13 14.77
N GLU A 485 -12.72 -18.26 16.01
CA GLU A 485 -13.50 -18.10 17.25
C GLU A 485 -13.79 -16.63 17.56
N VAL A 486 -12.81 -15.75 17.40
CA VAL A 486 -12.92 -14.30 17.67
C VAL A 486 -12.54 -13.49 16.43
N PRO A 487 -13.38 -13.48 15.39
CA PRO A 487 -13.00 -12.90 14.10
C PRO A 487 -12.56 -11.45 14.22
N THR A 488 -11.35 -11.15 13.76
CA THR A 488 -10.85 -9.77 13.62
C THR A 488 -11.36 -9.14 12.33
N HIS A 489 -11.56 -9.96 11.30
CA HIS A 489 -12.08 -9.62 9.97
C HIS A 489 -12.55 -10.89 9.26
N ALA A 490 -13.27 -10.73 8.14
CA ALA A 490 -13.49 -11.79 7.18
C ALA A 490 -12.71 -11.48 5.89
N PHE A 491 -12.31 -12.51 5.17
CA PHE A 491 -11.63 -12.39 3.87
C PHE A 491 -12.56 -12.85 2.75
N LEU A 492 -12.65 -12.05 1.68
CA LEU A 492 -13.66 -12.20 0.64
C LEU A 492 -13.08 -12.69 -0.70
N GLY A 493 -11.96 -13.44 -0.61
CA GLY A 493 -11.27 -13.99 -1.76
C GLY A 493 -10.10 -13.14 -2.24
N GLN A 494 -9.39 -13.69 -3.22
CA GLN A 494 -8.17 -13.11 -3.79
C GLN A 494 -8.38 -12.69 -5.23
N TYR A 495 -7.71 -11.64 -5.67
CA TYR A 495 -7.81 -11.14 -7.04
C TYR A 495 -6.50 -10.55 -7.55
N ASN A 496 -6.34 -10.55 -8.85
CA ASN A 496 -5.22 -9.95 -9.56
C ASN A 496 -5.69 -8.79 -10.43
N ASN A 497 -4.90 -7.73 -10.48
CA ASN A 497 -5.07 -6.64 -11.43
C ASN A 497 -3.91 -6.64 -12.43
N ALA A 498 -4.21 -6.27 -13.67
CA ALA A 498 -3.21 -5.90 -14.64
C ALA A 498 -3.22 -4.38 -14.85
N MET A 499 -2.06 -3.78 -15.00
CA MET A 499 -1.91 -2.39 -15.44
C MET A 499 -2.11 -2.34 -16.96
N ALA A 500 -2.83 -1.34 -17.47
CA ALA A 500 -2.85 -1.06 -18.90
C ALA A 500 -1.76 -0.05 -19.22
N VAL A 501 -0.86 -0.40 -20.12
CA VAL A 501 0.35 0.38 -20.42
C VAL A 501 0.50 0.51 -21.94
N ARG A 502 0.75 1.71 -22.44
CA ARG A 502 1.08 1.91 -23.87
C ARG A 502 2.40 1.24 -24.23
N LYS A 503 2.51 0.68 -25.45
CA LYS A 503 3.70 -0.06 -25.90
C LYS A 503 4.96 0.78 -26.08
N ASN A 504 4.84 2.11 -26.12
CA ASN A 504 6.01 3.02 -26.08
C ASN A 504 6.56 3.24 -24.67
N ILE A 505 5.94 2.64 -23.65
CA ILE A 505 6.40 2.64 -22.27
C ILE A 505 7.12 1.33 -21.98
N ALA A 506 8.33 1.41 -21.46
CA ALA A 506 9.17 0.26 -21.13
C ALA A 506 9.73 0.36 -19.71
N GLY A 507 10.36 -0.71 -19.21
CA GLY A 507 11.06 -0.72 -17.93
C GLY A 507 10.17 -0.90 -16.70
N ASN A 508 8.94 -1.39 -16.87
CA ASN A 508 8.07 -1.74 -15.75
C ASN A 508 8.73 -2.81 -14.86
N VAL A 509 8.75 -2.57 -13.56
CA VAL A 509 9.37 -3.45 -12.57
C VAL A 509 8.31 -4.36 -11.95
N THR A 510 8.60 -5.67 -11.87
CA THR A 510 7.77 -6.60 -11.07
C THR A 510 7.88 -6.22 -9.60
N SER A 511 6.76 -5.83 -9.00
CA SER A 511 6.71 -5.30 -7.64
C SER A 511 5.29 -5.44 -7.07
N PRO A 512 5.12 -5.69 -5.77
CA PRO A 512 3.81 -5.65 -5.12
C PRO A 512 3.24 -4.23 -5.01
N VAL A 513 4.03 -3.23 -5.32
CA VAL A 513 3.69 -1.80 -5.29
C VAL A 513 3.98 -1.21 -6.66
N PRO A 514 3.08 -0.42 -7.28
CA PRO A 514 3.42 0.29 -8.50
C PRO A 514 4.56 1.27 -8.24
N VAL A 515 5.59 1.21 -9.08
CA VAL A 515 6.77 2.05 -8.99
C VAL A 515 7.02 2.76 -10.32
N PHE A 516 7.55 3.97 -10.29
CA PHE A 516 7.70 4.83 -11.47
C PHE A 516 9.16 5.13 -11.84
N TRP A 517 10.12 4.69 -11.00
CA TRP A 517 11.51 4.63 -11.43
C TRP A 517 11.71 3.52 -12.47
N ASN A 518 12.79 3.60 -13.21
CA ASN A 518 13.14 2.69 -14.31
C ASN A 518 12.20 2.75 -15.54
N ILE A 519 11.02 3.38 -15.43
CA ILE A 519 10.08 3.55 -16.53
C ILE A 519 10.67 4.52 -17.56
N GLU A 520 10.66 4.11 -18.82
CA GLU A 520 11.15 4.86 -19.96
C GLU A 520 10.03 5.09 -20.97
N LYS A 521 9.84 6.33 -21.41
CA LYS A 521 8.92 6.70 -22.48
C LYS A 521 9.75 6.91 -23.75
N LYS A 522 9.51 6.05 -24.75
CA LYS A 522 10.16 6.10 -26.07
C LYS A 522 9.52 7.13 -26.98
#